data_789c63781faefd610fa67fd6ddd085db
#
_entry.id   789c63781faefd610fa67fd6ddd085db
#
_cell.length_a   1.000
_cell.length_b   1.000
_cell.length_c   1.000
_cell.angle_alpha   90.00
_cell.angle_beta   90.00
_cell.angle_gamma   90.00
#
_symmetry.space_group_name_H-M   'P 1'
#
loop_
_entity.id
_entity.type
_entity.pdbx_description
1 polymer ?
#
loop_
_entity_poly.entity_id
_entity_poly.type
_entity_poly.pdbx_seq_one_letter_code
_entity_poly.pdbx_strand_id
1 'polypeptide(L)'
;MGQGLVHIYSGDGHGKSPAALGQAVMSAAAGEAVVIIQFLKEKGLNDSEFIGRLEPEVKIFRFEKSEANFDKLSEEKKAEEIINIKNGLNFAKKVLTTGACDLLILDEVLGLVDNHIITVEDLKNLIDARDEETDIIMTGISMNDELCMMADEVSKIETMKFKCW
;
A
#
# COMPACT_ATOMS: atom_id res chain seq x y z
N MET A 1 4.32 6.33 24.90
CA MET A 1 3.22 6.03 23.99
C MET A 1 3.32 6.97 22.81
N GLY A 2 3.82 6.45 21.71
CA GLY A 2 4.00 7.21 20.49
C GLY A 2 2.75 7.13 19.62
N GLN A 3 2.45 8.23 18.94
CA GLN A 3 1.51 8.21 17.83
C GLN A 3 2.14 7.39 16.69
N GLY A 4 1.36 6.54 16.03
CA GLY A 4 1.81 5.79 14.86
C GLY A 4 2.24 6.74 13.74
N LEU A 5 3.29 6.37 13.02
CA LEU A 5 3.88 7.18 11.96
C LEU A 5 3.29 6.86 10.59
N VAL A 6 3.19 7.87 9.74
CA VAL A 6 2.84 7.74 8.33
C VAL A 6 4.11 7.93 7.50
N HIS A 7 4.54 6.86 6.82
CA HIS A 7 5.71 6.87 5.97
C HIS A 7 5.32 6.63 4.52
N ILE A 8 5.90 7.40 3.61
CA ILE A 8 5.71 7.23 2.17
C ILE A 8 7.03 6.85 1.52
N TYR A 9 7.01 5.78 0.71
CA TYR A 9 8.04 5.45 -0.24
C TYR A 9 7.57 5.83 -1.64
N SER A 10 8.22 6.81 -2.25
CA SER A 10 7.90 7.30 -3.60
C SER A 10 9.06 7.08 -4.57
N GLY A 11 8.78 7.25 -5.84
CA GLY A 11 9.77 7.21 -6.92
C GLY A 11 9.48 6.15 -7.97
N ASP A 12 10.14 6.28 -9.12
CA ASP A 12 10.04 5.37 -10.27
C ASP A 12 11.03 4.20 -10.21
N GLY A 13 11.87 4.15 -9.17
CA GLY A 13 12.85 3.09 -8.97
C GLY A 13 12.25 1.76 -8.54
N HIS A 14 13.06 0.72 -8.61
CA HIS A 14 12.65 -0.67 -8.36
C HIS A 14 12.58 -1.06 -6.88
N GLY A 15 12.81 -0.14 -5.96
CA GLY A 15 12.99 -0.45 -4.53
C GLY A 15 11.81 -0.16 -3.61
N LYS A 16 10.71 0.43 -4.10
CA LYS A 16 9.58 0.86 -3.24
C LYS A 16 8.90 -0.30 -2.51
N SER A 17 8.42 -1.26 -3.26
CA SER A 17 7.72 -2.43 -2.70
C SER A 17 8.66 -3.34 -1.92
N PRO A 18 9.89 -3.63 -2.38
CA PRO A 18 10.88 -4.32 -1.56
C PRO A 18 11.20 -3.60 -0.25
N ALA A 19 11.30 -2.28 -0.23
CA ALA A 19 11.52 -1.52 1.00
C ALA A 19 10.35 -1.67 1.97
N ALA A 20 9.11 -1.55 1.48
CA ALA A 20 7.91 -1.75 2.29
C ALA A 20 7.82 -3.18 2.83
N LEU A 21 8.10 -4.19 2.00
CA LEU A 21 8.14 -5.59 2.44
C LEU A 21 9.22 -5.82 3.49
N GLY A 22 10.38 -5.20 3.32
CA GLY A 22 11.45 -5.25 4.32
C GLY A 22 11.01 -4.71 5.67
N GLN A 23 10.30 -3.60 5.70
CA GLN A 23 9.70 -3.06 6.94
C GLN A 23 8.68 -4.03 7.54
N ALA A 24 7.85 -4.66 6.71
CA ALA A 24 6.89 -5.67 7.17
C ALA A 24 7.59 -6.82 7.90
N VAL A 25 8.67 -7.35 7.32
CA VAL A 25 9.46 -8.44 7.91
C VAL A 25 10.10 -8.01 9.22
N MET A 26 10.65 -6.80 9.28
CA MET A 26 11.26 -6.26 10.50
C MET A 26 10.23 -6.06 11.63
N SER A 27 9.07 -5.52 11.31
CA SER A 27 7.97 -5.38 12.29
C SER A 27 7.48 -6.73 12.79
N ALA A 28 7.29 -7.69 11.89
CA ALA A 28 6.90 -9.05 12.27
C ALA A 28 7.94 -9.72 13.16
N ALA A 29 9.23 -9.52 12.88
CA ALA A 29 10.33 -10.01 13.72
C ALA A 29 10.34 -9.37 15.12
N ALA A 30 9.81 -8.16 15.25
CA ALA A 30 9.63 -7.50 16.54
C ALA A 30 8.34 -7.92 17.28
N GLY A 31 7.56 -8.83 16.72
CA GLY A 31 6.32 -9.34 17.31
C GLY A 31 5.06 -8.55 16.94
N GLU A 32 5.17 -7.65 15.94
CA GLU A 32 4.06 -6.83 15.48
C GLU A 32 3.23 -7.54 14.41
N ALA A 33 1.93 -7.28 14.39
CA ALA A 33 1.03 -7.75 13.33
C ALA A 33 1.04 -6.80 12.15
N VAL A 34 1.25 -7.33 10.94
CA VAL A 34 1.35 -6.55 9.70
C VAL A 34 0.26 -6.96 8.71
N VAL A 35 -0.40 -5.98 8.14
CA VAL A 35 -1.34 -6.17 7.01
C VAL A 35 -0.81 -5.39 5.80
N ILE A 36 -0.72 -6.07 4.67
CA ILE A 36 -0.35 -5.46 3.38
C ILE A 36 -1.55 -5.56 2.45
N ILE A 37 -1.94 -4.43 1.87
CA ILE A 37 -2.97 -4.37 0.82
C ILE A 37 -2.31 -3.85 -0.45
N GLN A 38 -2.39 -4.64 -1.51
CA GLN A 38 -1.78 -4.32 -2.81
C GLN A 38 -2.82 -3.79 -3.79
N PHE A 39 -2.50 -2.68 -4.44
CA PHE A 39 -3.28 -2.04 -5.49
C PHE A 39 -2.50 -1.99 -6.80
N LEU A 40 -3.19 -1.96 -7.93
CA LEU A 40 -2.64 -1.72 -9.27
C LEU A 40 -1.46 -2.63 -9.67
N LYS A 41 -1.39 -3.86 -9.17
CA LYS A 41 -0.31 -4.80 -9.50
C LYS A 41 -0.77 -5.91 -10.43
N GLU A 42 -0.05 -6.08 -11.53
CA GLU A 42 -0.26 -7.17 -12.51
C GLU A 42 0.05 -8.55 -11.90
N LYS A 43 1.12 -8.63 -11.12
CA LYS A 43 1.50 -9.85 -10.40
C LYS A 43 1.79 -9.53 -8.95
N GLY A 44 1.04 -10.14 -8.06
CA GLY A 44 1.19 -9.96 -6.63
C GLY A 44 2.19 -10.93 -6.03
N LEU A 45 2.69 -10.57 -4.86
CA LEU A 45 3.47 -11.47 -4.01
C LEU A 45 2.65 -12.67 -3.52
N ASN A 46 1.33 -12.60 -3.61
CA ASN A 46 0.38 -13.59 -3.09
C ASN A 46 0.50 -14.98 -3.73
N ASP A 47 1.11 -15.07 -4.92
CA ASP A 47 1.26 -16.33 -5.64
C ASP A 47 2.48 -17.13 -5.16
N SER A 48 3.24 -16.58 -4.23
CA SER A 48 4.41 -17.24 -3.65
C SER A 48 4.03 -18.06 -2.41
N GLU A 49 4.27 -19.35 -2.46
CA GLU A 49 4.13 -20.23 -1.29
C GLU A 49 4.96 -19.74 -0.09
N PHE A 50 6.07 -19.09 -0.35
CA PHE A 50 6.93 -18.49 0.69
C PHE A 50 6.20 -17.40 1.47
N ILE A 51 5.43 -16.55 0.78
CA ILE A 51 4.67 -15.45 1.43
C ILE A 51 3.63 -16.01 2.41
N GLY A 52 2.99 -17.12 2.06
CA GLY A 52 2.06 -17.80 2.96
C GLY A 52 2.69 -18.27 4.28
N ARG A 53 4.00 -18.46 4.30
CA ARG A 53 4.74 -18.83 5.53
C ARG A 53 4.96 -17.66 6.49
N LEU A 54 4.70 -16.43 6.05
CA LEU A 54 4.78 -15.25 6.89
C LEU A 54 3.53 -15.05 7.74
N GLU A 55 2.46 -15.79 7.45
CA GLU A 55 1.27 -15.78 8.30
C GLU A 55 1.50 -16.52 9.61
N PRO A 56 0.87 -16.10 10.71
CA PRO A 56 -0.12 -15.02 10.80
C PRO A 56 0.46 -13.61 10.97
N GLU A 57 1.77 -13.46 11.12
CA GLU A 57 2.43 -12.18 11.43
C GLU A 57 2.27 -11.16 10.31
N VAL A 58 2.41 -11.60 9.04
CA VAL A 58 2.22 -10.76 7.86
C VAL A 58 1.12 -11.35 6.99
N LYS A 59 0.06 -10.59 6.77
CA LYS A 59 -1.06 -10.98 5.90
C LYS A 59 -1.10 -10.06 4.69
N ILE A 60 -1.18 -10.64 3.48
CA ILE A 60 -1.22 -9.88 2.23
C ILE A 60 -2.57 -10.09 1.55
N PHE A 61 -3.21 -8.98 1.17
CA PHE A 61 -4.50 -8.96 0.49
C PHE A 61 -4.38 -8.23 -0.84
N ARG A 62 -5.05 -8.75 -1.85
CA ARG A 62 -5.18 -8.13 -3.16
C ARG A 62 -6.65 -8.10 -3.55
N PHE A 63 -7.17 -6.93 -3.89
CA PHE A 63 -8.57 -6.74 -4.24
C PHE A 63 -8.80 -6.68 -5.75
N GLU A 64 -7.78 -6.36 -6.53
CA GLU A 64 -7.88 -6.36 -7.98
C GLU A 64 -7.93 -7.78 -8.53
N LYS A 65 -8.76 -7.99 -9.54
CA LYS A 65 -8.94 -9.29 -10.20
C LYS A 65 -8.28 -9.35 -11.58
N SER A 66 -8.05 -8.20 -12.20
CA SER A 66 -7.43 -8.14 -13.52
C SER A 66 -5.90 -8.26 -13.42
N GLU A 67 -5.33 -9.05 -14.33
CA GLU A 67 -3.89 -9.16 -14.49
C GLU A 67 -3.32 -8.09 -15.45
N ALA A 68 -4.19 -7.36 -16.14
CA ALA A 68 -3.78 -6.31 -17.07
C ALA A 68 -3.68 -4.95 -16.38
N ASN A 69 -2.81 -4.08 -16.90
CA ASN A 69 -2.71 -2.69 -16.47
C ASN A 69 -4.07 -2.00 -16.54
N PHE A 70 -4.41 -1.23 -15.52
CA PHE A 70 -5.68 -0.52 -15.42
C PHE A 70 -5.99 0.32 -16.67
N ASP A 71 -5.01 1.04 -17.21
CA ASP A 71 -5.16 1.89 -18.39
C ASP A 71 -5.57 1.13 -19.66
N LYS A 72 -5.23 -0.16 -19.73
CA LYS A 72 -5.50 -1.02 -20.89
C LYS A 72 -6.85 -1.74 -20.81
N LEU A 73 -7.56 -1.59 -19.70
CA LEU A 73 -8.85 -2.22 -19.51
C LEU A 73 -9.96 -1.52 -20.31
N SER A 74 -10.99 -2.28 -20.71
CA SER A 74 -12.23 -1.69 -21.22
C SER A 74 -12.94 -0.88 -20.13
N GLU A 75 -13.81 0.04 -20.52
CA GLU A 75 -14.56 0.87 -19.55
C GLU A 75 -15.39 0.02 -18.56
N GLU A 76 -15.97 -1.09 -19.04
CA GLU A 76 -16.70 -2.03 -18.19
C GLU A 76 -15.78 -2.68 -17.14
N LYS A 77 -14.62 -3.18 -17.56
CA LYS A 77 -13.63 -3.77 -16.66
C LYS A 77 -13.03 -2.76 -15.70
N LYS A 78 -12.81 -1.53 -16.16
CA LYS A 78 -12.37 -0.44 -15.27
C LYS A 78 -13.38 -0.18 -14.16
N ALA A 79 -14.68 -0.16 -14.49
CA ALA A 79 -15.73 0.03 -13.50
C ALA A 79 -15.74 -1.10 -12.47
N GLU A 80 -15.55 -2.34 -12.88
CA GLU A 80 -15.44 -3.49 -11.97
C GLU A 80 -14.22 -3.37 -11.05
N GLU A 81 -13.05 -3.01 -11.61
CA GLU A 81 -11.83 -2.83 -10.84
C GLU A 81 -11.93 -1.68 -9.84
N ILE A 82 -12.60 -0.59 -10.19
CA ILE A 82 -12.87 0.52 -9.26
C ILE A 82 -13.67 0.03 -8.05
N ILE A 83 -14.67 -0.82 -8.26
CA ILE A 83 -15.45 -1.41 -7.17
C ILE A 83 -14.55 -2.27 -6.28
N ASN A 84 -13.70 -3.10 -6.86
CA ASN A 84 -12.75 -3.93 -6.12
C ASN A 84 -11.75 -3.08 -5.31
N ILE A 85 -11.24 -2.00 -5.90
CA ILE A 85 -10.33 -1.05 -5.24
C ILE A 85 -11.03 -0.38 -4.06
N LYS A 86 -12.27 0.07 -4.23
CA LYS A 86 -13.05 0.67 -3.14
C LYS A 86 -13.31 -0.33 -2.01
N ASN A 87 -13.54 -1.59 -2.34
CA ASN A 87 -13.65 -2.65 -1.33
C ASN A 87 -12.33 -2.80 -0.55
N GLY A 88 -11.19 -2.72 -1.24
CA GLY A 88 -9.88 -2.73 -0.61
C GLY A 88 -9.65 -1.56 0.34
N LEU A 89 -10.08 -0.36 -0.04
CA LEU A 89 -10.00 0.83 0.82
C LEU A 89 -10.93 0.73 2.02
N ASN A 90 -12.13 0.20 1.85
CA ASN A 90 -13.06 -0.06 2.95
C ASN A 90 -12.49 -1.10 3.93
N PHE A 91 -11.83 -2.13 3.42
CA PHE A 91 -11.13 -3.10 4.23
C PHE A 91 -9.97 -2.44 5.02
N ALA A 92 -9.17 -1.60 4.36
CA ALA A 92 -8.12 -0.83 5.01
C ALA A 92 -8.68 0.03 6.15
N LYS A 93 -9.78 0.72 5.93
CA LYS A 93 -10.46 1.51 6.95
C LYS A 93 -10.90 0.65 8.13
N LYS A 94 -11.45 -0.52 7.87
CA LYS A 94 -11.85 -1.46 8.92
C LYS A 94 -10.65 -1.92 9.74
N VAL A 95 -9.55 -2.26 9.08
CA VAL A 95 -8.30 -2.66 9.75
C VAL A 95 -7.80 -1.53 10.68
N LEU A 96 -7.80 -0.29 10.19
CA LEU A 96 -7.34 0.87 10.94
C LEU A 96 -8.25 1.22 12.12
N THR A 97 -9.56 1.21 11.92
CA THR A 97 -10.52 1.59 12.96
C THR A 97 -10.64 0.55 14.07
N THR A 98 -10.35 -0.72 13.79
CA THR A 98 -10.41 -1.81 14.76
C THR A 98 -9.09 -2.10 15.46
N GLY A 99 -7.99 -1.43 15.04
CA GLY A 99 -6.66 -1.72 15.58
C GLY A 99 -6.21 -3.16 15.29
N ALA A 100 -6.60 -3.74 14.16
CA ALA A 100 -6.35 -5.14 13.82
C ALA A 100 -4.87 -5.43 13.47
N CYS A 101 -4.05 -4.42 13.26
CA CYS A 101 -2.62 -4.56 13.04
C CYS A 101 -1.84 -3.39 13.63
N ASP A 102 -0.55 -3.59 13.80
CA ASP A 102 0.39 -2.56 14.26
C ASP A 102 0.98 -1.77 13.09
N LEU A 103 1.11 -2.40 11.92
CA LEU A 103 1.58 -1.79 10.68
C LEU A 103 0.65 -2.15 9.53
N LEU A 104 0.12 -1.13 8.85
CA LEU A 104 -0.64 -1.26 7.59
C LEU A 104 0.20 -0.73 6.44
N ILE A 105 0.40 -1.56 5.42
CA ILE A 105 1.07 -1.18 4.18
C ILE A 105 0.05 -1.12 3.05
N LEU A 106 -0.04 0.04 2.40
CA LEU A 106 -0.90 0.28 1.23
C LEU A 106 0.01 0.40 0.00
N ASP A 107 0.27 -0.74 -0.63
CA ASP A 107 1.20 -0.83 -1.75
C ASP A 107 0.57 -0.32 -3.05
N GLU A 108 1.24 0.62 -3.72
CA GLU A 108 0.77 1.34 -4.92
C GLU A 108 -0.51 2.18 -4.73
N VAL A 109 -0.88 2.51 -3.51
CA VAL A 109 -2.07 3.33 -3.22
C VAL A 109 -1.98 4.74 -3.83
N LEU A 110 -0.78 5.30 -3.94
CA LEU A 110 -0.58 6.63 -4.56
C LEU A 110 -0.93 6.61 -6.05
N GLY A 111 -0.78 5.48 -6.72
CA GLY A 111 -1.21 5.27 -8.09
C GLY A 111 -2.72 5.40 -8.29
N LEU A 112 -3.50 5.14 -7.26
CA LEU A 112 -4.96 5.35 -7.29
C LEU A 112 -5.31 6.84 -7.40
N VAL A 113 -4.52 7.70 -6.77
CA VAL A 113 -4.66 9.15 -6.88
C VAL A 113 -4.23 9.62 -8.27
N ASP A 114 -3.11 9.12 -8.77
CA ASP A 114 -2.59 9.47 -10.11
C ASP A 114 -3.57 9.09 -11.22
N ASN A 115 -4.26 7.96 -11.08
CA ASN A 115 -5.26 7.48 -12.03
C ASN A 115 -6.67 8.05 -11.77
N HIS A 116 -6.81 9.02 -10.87
CA HIS A 116 -8.08 9.66 -10.51
C HIS A 116 -9.17 8.68 -10.04
N ILE A 117 -8.78 7.54 -9.48
CA ILE A 117 -9.70 6.55 -8.91
C ILE A 117 -10.16 7.00 -7.52
N ILE A 118 -9.23 7.59 -6.76
CA ILE A 118 -9.50 8.21 -5.47
C ILE A 118 -8.88 9.60 -5.42
N THR A 119 -9.27 10.39 -4.43
CA THR A 119 -8.72 11.72 -4.18
C THR A 119 -7.72 11.70 -3.03
N VAL A 120 -6.92 12.76 -2.92
CA VAL A 120 -6.04 12.99 -1.76
C VAL A 120 -6.86 13.03 -0.47
N GLU A 121 -8.06 13.64 -0.53
CA GLU A 121 -8.98 13.71 0.62
C GLU A 121 -9.45 12.33 1.07
N ASP A 122 -9.69 11.41 0.14
CA ASP A 122 -10.04 10.02 0.46
C ASP A 122 -8.92 9.35 1.27
N LEU A 123 -7.65 9.54 0.86
CA LEU A 123 -6.49 9.03 1.61
C LEU A 123 -6.35 9.68 2.98
N LYS A 124 -6.54 10.98 3.05
CA LYS A 124 -6.49 11.73 4.31
C LYS A 124 -7.52 11.19 5.30
N ASN A 125 -8.77 11.02 4.85
CA ASN A 125 -9.83 10.47 5.67
C ASN A 125 -9.52 9.04 6.13
N LEU A 126 -8.89 8.24 5.29
CA LEU A 126 -8.46 6.90 5.65
C LEU A 126 -7.39 6.94 6.76
N ILE A 127 -6.38 7.78 6.61
CA ILE A 127 -5.30 7.94 7.59
C ILE A 127 -5.84 8.47 8.93
N ASP A 128 -6.74 9.44 8.89
CA ASP A 128 -7.35 10.04 10.08
C ASP A 128 -8.26 9.04 10.84
N ALA A 129 -8.73 8.00 10.17
CA ALA A 129 -9.55 6.95 10.78
C ALA A 129 -8.73 5.92 11.58
N ARG A 130 -7.40 5.98 11.51
CA ARG A 130 -6.53 5.01 12.20
C ARG A 130 -6.62 5.09 13.71
N ASP A 131 -6.35 3.97 14.36
CA ASP A 131 -5.97 3.94 15.76
C ASP A 131 -4.66 4.72 15.94
N GLU A 132 -4.51 5.42 17.06
CA GLU A 132 -3.36 6.32 17.29
C GLU A 132 -2.00 5.61 17.25
N GLU A 133 -1.96 4.30 17.52
CA GLU A 133 -0.72 3.54 17.59
C GLU A 133 -0.34 2.83 16.28
N THR A 134 -1.23 2.77 15.29
CA THR A 134 -0.99 2.05 14.04
C THR A 134 -0.09 2.85 13.08
N ASP A 135 1.01 2.27 12.67
CA ASP A 135 1.88 2.80 11.61
C ASP A 135 1.28 2.53 10.23
N ILE A 136 1.47 3.47 9.32
CA ILE A 136 1.03 3.33 7.92
C ILE A 136 2.21 3.57 6.98
N ILE A 137 2.40 2.66 6.02
CA ILE A 137 3.31 2.85 4.89
C ILE A 137 2.48 2.90 3.61
N MET A 138 2.71 3.92 2.79
CA MET A 138 2.12 4.06 1.46
C MET A 138 3.21 4.09 0.41
N THR A 139 2.98 3.47 -0.74
CA THR A 139 3.93 3.49 -1.84
C THR A 139 3.29 3.98 -3.14
N GLY A 140 4.11 4.49 -4.04
CA GLY A 140 3.71 4.90 -5.39
C GLY A 140 4.80 5.66 -6.12
N ILE A 141 4.57 5.91 -7.40
CA ILE A 141 5.56 6.56 -8.26
C ILE A 141 5.56 8.07 -8.02
N SER A 142 4.40 8.68 -8.06
CA SER A 142 4.25 10.12 -7.97
C SER A 142 3.98 10.58 -6.54
N MET A 143 4.41 11.78 -6.27
CA MET A 143 4.23 12.41 -4.98
C MET A 143 3.78 13.85 -5.19
N ASN A 144 2.75 14.30 -4.50
CA ASN A 144 2.35 15.68 -4.49
C ASN A 144 2.56 16.31 -3.11
N ASP A 145 2.53 17.65 -3.05
CA ASP A 145 2.80 18.39 -1.83
C ASP A 145 1.79 18.11 -0.72
N GLU A 146 0.52 17.90 -1.06
CA GLU A 146 -0.52 17.60 -0.08
C GLU A 146 -0.28 16.26 0.61
N LEU A 147 0.15 15.25 -0.16
CA LEU A 147 0.50 13.94 0.38
C LEU A 147 1.76 14.03 1.26
N CYS A 148 2.75 14.80 0.84
CA CYS A 148 3.94 15.07 1.66
C CYS A 148 3.58 15.67 3.02
N MET A 149 2.63 16.57 3.07
CA MET A 149 2.19 17.22 4.31
C MET A 149 1.47 16.28 5.27
N MET A 150 0.85 15.21 4.75
CA MET A 150 0.18 14.19 5.57
C MET A 150 1.14 13.19 6.21
N ALA A 151 2.33 13.03 5.63
CA ALA A 151 3.31 12.05 6.06
C ALA A 151 4.24 12.62 7.12
N ASP A 152 4.67 11.76 8.04
CA ASP A 152 5.71 12.07 9.02
C ASP A 152 7.10 11.89 8.41
N GLU A 153 7.23 10.94 7.47
CA GLU A 153 8.47 10.67 6.74
C GLU A 153 8.18 10.35 5.28
N VAL A 154 8.96 10.91 4.38
CA VAL A 154 8.90 10.65 2.94
C VAL A 154 10.28 10.26 2.45
N SER A 155 10.39 9.08 1.86
CA SER A 155 11.61 8.57 1.25
C SER A 155 11.40 8.43 -0.25
N LYS A 156 12.31 8.98 -1.04
CA LYS A 156 12.32 8.82 -2.49
C LYS A 156 13.34 7.75 -2.88
N ILE A 157 12.92 6.78 -3.69
CA ILE A 157 13.77 5.70 -4.16
C ILE A 157 14.00 5.88 -5.66
N GLU A 158 15.26 6.07 -6.03
CA GLU A 158 15.68 6.24 -7.42
C GLU A 158 16.64 5.13 -7.82
N THR A 159 16.42 4.55 -8.99
CA THR A 159 17.37 3.61 -9.59
C THR A 159 18.44 4.39 -10.35
N MET A 160 19.63 4.49 -9.82
CA MET A 160 20.72 5.24 -10.43
C MET A 160 21.31 4.54 -11.64
N LYS A 161 21.27 3.21 -11.66
CA LYS A 161 21.71 2.38 -12.78
C LYS A 161 20.93 1.08 -12.78
N PHE A 162 20.37 0.75 -13.93
CA PHE A 162 19.63 -0.49 -14.09
C PHE A 162 20.28 -1.37 -15.15
N LYS A 163 20.54 -2.63 -14.80
CA LYS A 163 21.05 -3.65 -15.70
C LYS A 163 20.14 -4.86 -15.63
N CYS A 164 19.52 -5.23 -16.74
CA CYS A 164 18.73 -6.46 -16.82
C CYS A 164 19.62 -7.68 -16.61
N TRP A 165 19.14 -8.60 -15.81
CA TRP A 165 19.72 -9.92 -15.63
C TRP A 165 18.66 -11.00 -15.88
#